data_993eb4088e89c11d9f6c46b36410daba
#
_entry.id   993eb4088e89c11d9f6c46b36410daba
#
_cell.length_a   1.000
_cell.length_b   1.000
_cell.length_c   1.000
_cell.angle_alpha   90.00
_cell.angle_beta   90.00
_cell.angle_gamma   90.00
#
_symmetry.space_group_name_H-M   'P 1'
#
loop_
_entity.id
_entity.type
_entity.pdbx_description
1 polymer ?
#
loop_
_entity_poly.entity_id
_entity_poly.type
_entity_poly.pdbx_seq_one_letter_code
_entity_poly.pdbx_strand_id
1 'polypeptide(L)'
;MRGRILTLATITLILISTQGTVANPGGEGDGNRDFVCGGSCHGDPTLSAPSTATISITSGNTAFTGTAYQFDTTIEIDMISHSRILGVFLLSSINGNGDNPEDHGWNIIQDPSGTTVNYVEVIVPTNGVVSLSWVLTAPEEVGDGDLIVAIHHGAGYEGLAYLGVSEPHSISIDPVPANLPGFALDWSAPNYRVTGDTSPVIVLTQNATEISVEWKLEGESVSHPATVEAGANEEWLVHLPATMGEGRIVYRVTTSNGEFDVIQPWLTMGTIPPEFDGSLMGARAQGFAGAFMIIALLVSLQGLLQPPRRKDDLDQTQEVEVAEEIPAESVVDEPTVDEDAAYRARLLKYDEHPGLLWDPVDEEWVDDSNYGGDE
;
A
#
# COMPACT_ATOMS: atom_id res chain seq x y z
N MET A 1 18.29 -17.13 -42.07
CA MET A 1 18.03 -16.00 -41.16
C MET A 1 16.95 -16.28 -40.14
N ARG A 2 15.80 -16.87 -40.49
CA ARG A 2 14.69 -17.15 -39.51
C ARG A 2 15.08 -18.02 -38.32
N GLY A 3 15.89 -19.06 -38.48
CA GLY A 3 16.33 -19.93 -37.40
C GLY A 3 17.17 -19.21 -36.32
N ARG A 4 18.06 -18.31 -36.72
CA ARG A 4 18.93 -17.57 -35.77
C ARG A 4 18.16 -16.53 -34.94
N ILE A 5 17.08 -15.96 -35.48
CA ILE A 5 16.21 -15.03 -34.75
C ILE A 5 15.38 -15.80 -33.71
N LEU A 6 14.88 -16.99 -34.04
CA LEU A 6 14.14 -17.83 -33.13
C LEU A 6 15.01 -18.29 -31.95
N THR A 7 16.26 -18.69 -32.21
CA THR A 7 17.21 -19.10 -31.19
C THR A 7 17.56 -17.93 -30.24
N LEU A 8 17.76 -16.73 -30.80
CA LEU A 8 18.05 -15.53 -30.01
C LEU A 8 16.84 -15.17 -29.10
N ALA A 9 15.63 -15.20 -29.67
CA ALA A 9 14.40 -14.92 -28.91
C ALA A 9 14.18 -15.93 -27.78
N THR A 10 14.45 -17.21 -28.01
CA THR A 10 14.33 -18.26 -26.97
C THR A 10 15.36 -18.07 -25.88
N ILE A 11 16.62 -17.74 -26.21
CA ILE A 11 17.68 -17.47 -25.21
C ILE A 11 17.33 -16.22 -24.38
N THR A 12 16.82 -15.17 -25.02
CA THR A 12 16.40 -13.95 -24.32
C THR A 12 15.21 -14.24 -23.39
N LEU A 13 14.24 -15.06 -23.81
CA LEU A 13 13.11 -15.45 -22.97
C LEU A 13 13.56 -16.29 -21.76
N ILE A 14 14.50 -17.20 -21.94
CA ILE A 14 15.08 -17.99 -20.85
C ILE A 14 15.87 -17.11 -19.87
N LEU A 15 16.63 -16.13 -20.36
CA LEU A 15 17.38 -15.18 -19.52
C LEU A 15 16.46 -14.25 -18.72
N ILE A 16 15.27 -13.91 -19.24
CA ILE A 16 14.27 -13.11 -18.53
C ILE A 16 13.55 -13.96 -17.48
N SER A 17 13.34 -15.26 -17.71
CA SER A 17 12.68 -16.17 -16.80
C SER A 17 13.57 -16.68 -15.65
N THR A 18 14.90 -16.46 -15.71
CA THR A 18 15.84 -16.79 -14.64
C THR A 18 16.15 -15.62 -13.70
N GLN A 19 15.29 -14.62 -13.61
CA GLN A 19 15.29 -13.76 -12.44
C GLN A 19 14.87 -14.67 -11.28
N GLY A 20 15.87 -15.26 -10.63
CA GLY A 20 15.66 -15.96 -9.37
C GLY A 20 14.86 -15.03 -8.48
N THR A 21 13.76 -15.52 -7.95
CA THR A 21 13.05 -14.85 -6.86
C THR A 21 14.12 -14.64 -5.78
N VAL A 22 14.64 -13.42 -5.69
CA VAL A 22 15.42 -13.02 -4.52
C VAL A 22 14.44 -13.19 -3.39
N ALA A 23 14.65 -14.21 -2.55
CA ALA A 23 13.84 -14.40 -1.37
C ALA A 23 13.85 -13.07 -0.61
N ASN A 24 12.70 -12.45 -0.48
CA ASN A 24 12.59 -11.21 0.28
C ASN A 24 12.75 -11.58 1.76
N PRO A 25 13.84 -11.19 2.44
CA PRO A 25 14.06 -11.61 3.83
C PRO A 25 12.96 -11.13 4.78
N GLY A 26 12.21 -10.12 4.40
CA GLY A 26 11.07 -9.60 5.14
C GLY A 26 9.74 -10.31 4.89
N GLY A 27 9.60 -11.11 3.83
CA GLY A 27 8.33 -11.77 3.46
C GLY A 27 7.57 -11.06 2.33
N GLU A 28 6.25 -11.19 2.29
CA GLU A 28 5.37 -10.68 1.24
C GLU A 28 4.67 -9.35 1.59
N GLY A 29 5.37 -8.43 2.27
CA GLY A 29 4.80 -7.14 2.64
C GLY A 29 4.10 -7.16 4.01
N ASP A 30 3.49 -6.04 4.37
CA ASP A 30 2.92 -5.80 5.69
C ASP A 30 1.60 -6.54 5.90
N GLY A 31 1.32 -7.00 7.14
CA GLY A 31 0.07 -7.68 7.48
C GLY A 31 0.06 -8.23 8.90
N ASN A 32 -1.12 -8.60 9.40
CA ASN A 32 -1.23 -9.28 10.70
C ASN A 32 -0.74 -10.71 10.59
N ARG A 33 0.18 -11.12 11.47
CA ARG A 33 0.81 -12.44 11.43
C ARG A 33 1.14 -12.96 12.82
N ASP A 34 0.92 -14.26 13.00
CA ASP A 34 1.54 -15.00 14.11
C ASP A 34 3.05 -15.16 13.88
N PHE A 35 3.79 -15.46 14.94
CA PHE A 35 5.23 -15.76 14.84
C PHE A 35 5.47 -17.11 14.18
N VAL A 36 5.03 -17.24 12.95
CA VAL A 36 5.29 -18.41 12.10
C VAL A 36 6.23 -18.01 11.00
N CYS A 37 7.51 -18.20 11.23
CA CYS A 37 8.47 -18.07 10.17
C CYS A 37 8.73 -19.43 9.54
N GLY A 38 7.95 -19.77 8.59
CA GLY A 38 8.13 -21.00 7.85
C GLY A 38 7.64 -20.83 6.44
N GLY A 39 8.52 -20.49 5.53
CA GLY A 39 8.15 -20.48 4.15
C GLY A 39 9.27 -20.03 3.24
N SER A 40 9.17 -20.38 1.99
CA SER A 40 10.11 -20.03 0.93
C SER A 40 10.31 -18.53 0.70
N CYS A 41 9.50 -17.69 1.34
CA CYS A 41 9.57 -16.23 1.19
C CYS A 41 10.78 -15.61 1.89
N HIS A 42 11.30 -16.27 2.96
CA HIS A 42 12.44 -15.78 3.76
C HIS A 42 13.75 -16.54 3.52
N GLY A 43 13.77 -17.46 2.60
CA GLY A 43 14.84 -18.43 2.42
C GLY A 43 14.44 -19.82 2.90
N ASP A 44 15.41 -20.71 3.06
CA ASP A 44 15.13 -22.06 3.57
C ASP A 44 14.94 -22.01 5.10
N PRO A 45 13.76 -22.29 5.65
CA PRO A 45 13.52 -22.26 7.10
C PRO A 45 14.36 -23.27 7.87
N THR A 46 14.92 -24.29 7.20
CA THR A 46 15.86 -25.26 7.80
C THR A 46 17.25 -24.67 7.99
N LEU A 47 17.54 -23.51 7.37
CA LEU A 47 18.81 -22.80 7.45
C LEU A 47 18.73 -21.53 8.31
N SER A 48 17.78 -21.43 9.23
CA SER A 48 17.66 -20.29 10.14
C SER A 48 18.79 -20.27 11.17
N ALA A 49 19.26 -19.08 11.49
CA ALA A 49 20.28 -18.83 12.49
C ALA A 49 19.82 -17.70 13.45
N PRO A 50 20.32 -17.65 14.69
CA PRO A 50 20.02 -16.54 15.58
C PRO A 50 20.63 -15.24 15.04
N SER A 51 19.84 -14.17 15.10
CA SER A 51 20.32 -12.82 14.77
C SER A 51 21.28 -12.32 15.86
N THR A 52 22.30 -11.56 15.44
CA THR A 52 23.20 -10.83 16.34
C THR A 52 22.71 -9.40 16.60
N ALA A 53 21.57 -9.01 16.05
CA ALA A 53 20.99 -7.70 16.27
C ALA A 53 20.62 -7.48 17.74
N THR A 54 20.79 -6.25 18.21
CA THR A 54 20.35 -5.83 19.54
C THR A 54 18.98 -5.17 19.42
N ILE A 55 18.00 -5.65 20.17
CA ILE A 55 16.65 -5.09 20.25
C ILE A 55 16.50 -4.41 21.61
N SER A 56 16.22 -3.12 21.60
CA SER A 56 16.04 -2.31 22.81
C SER A 56 14.62 -1.72 22.82
N ILE A 57 13.88 -1.93 23.89
CA ILE A 57 12.53 -1.37 24.11
C ILE A 57 12.66 -0.22 25.10
N THR A 58 12.11 0.94 24.73
CA THR A 58 12.21 2.17 25.51
C THR A 58 10.87 2.67 26.06
N SER A 59 9.81 1.89 25.86
CA SER A 59 8.45 2.19 26.31
C SER A 59 8.33 2.11 27.84
N GLY A 60 7.32 2.81 28.39
CA GLY A 60 6.98 2.70 29.82
C GLY A 60 6.42 1.31 30.19
N ASN A 61 6.46 1.00 31.48
CA ASN A 61 5.99 -0.31 32.00
C ASN A 61 4.57 -0.22 32.57
N THR A 62 3.84 0.85 32.31
CA THR A 62 2.47 1.06 32.82
C THR A 62 1.59 1.59 31.69
N ALA A 63 0.40 1.02 31.57
CA ALA A 63 -0.68 1.50 30.73
C ALA A 63 -1.98 1.57 31.53
N PHE A 64 -2.96 2.33 31.06
CA PHE A 64 -4.29 2.36 31.66
C PHE A 64 -5.28 1.62 30.75
N THR A 65 -6.26 0.93 31.34
CA THR A 65 -7.27 0.18 30.60
C THR A 65 -7.92 1.05 29.51
N GLY A 66 -8.00 0.51 28.28
CA GLY A 66 -8.66 1.17 27.14
C GLY A 66 -7.99 2.46 26.65
N THR A 67 -6.84 2.86 27.17
CA THR A 67 -6.14 4.07 26.75
C THR A 67 -5.03 3.79 25.72
N ALA A 68 -4.63 4.83 25.01
CA ALA A 68 -3.52 4.75 24.07
C ALA A 68 -2.19 4.51 24.80
N TYR A 69 -1.40 3.59 24.27
CA TYR A 69 -0.06 3.24 24.74
C TYR A 69 0.91 3.25 23.54
N GLN A 70 2.02 3.95 23.69
CA GLN A 70 3.06 3.97 22.69
C GLN A 70 4.13 2.93 23.01
N PHE A 71 4.41 2.09 22.04
CA PHE A 71 5.46 1.07 22.10
C PHE A 71 6.60 1.43 21.19
N ASP A 72 7.74 1.79 21.77
CA ASP A 72 8.93 2.23 21.05
C ASP A 72 10.03 1.18 21.13
N THR A 73 10.64 0.86 20.00
CA THR A 73 11.76 -0.05 19.91
C THR A 73 12.87 0.50 19.01
N THR A 74 14.11 0.18 19.37
CA THR A 74 15.28 0.46 18.55
C THR A 74 16.03 -0.84 18.28
N ILE A 75 16.35 -1.10 17.03
CA ILE A 75 17.04 -2.30 16.56
C ILE A 75 18.37 -1.87 15.96
N GLU A 76 19.45 -2.39 16.51
CA GLU A 76 20.82 -2.21 15.98
C GLU A 76 21.25 -3.49 15.29
N ILE A 77 21.58 -3.43 14.01
CA ILE A 77 21.91 -4.59 13.18
C ILE A 77 23.18 -4.35 12.38
N ASP A 78 24.18 -5.22 12.57
CA ASP A 78 25.47 -5.14 11.89
C ASP A 78 25.50 -5.92 10.57
N MET A 79 24.78 -7.04 10.50
CA MET A 79 24.75 -7.92 9.34
C MET A 79 23.36 -7.94 8.71
N ILE A 80 23.27 -7.44 7.49
CA ILE A 80 22.01 -7.44 6.74
C ILE A 80 22.28 -7.73 5.26
N SER A 81 21.28 -8.28 4.56
CA SER A 81 21.34 -8.56 3.13
C SER A 81 21.50 -7.28 2.29
N HIS A 82 21.81 -7.46 1.01
CA HIS A 82 21.93 -6.33 0.06
C HIS A 82 20.65 -5.51 -0.09
N SER A 83 19.48 -6.15 0.02
CA SER A 83 18.18 -5.49 -0.02
C SER A 83 17.95 -4.60 1.20
N ARG A 84 18.68 -4.84 2.30
CA ARG A 84 18.56 -4.13 3.57
C ARG A 84 17.14 -4.15 4.15
N ILE A 85 16.35 -5.15 3.80
CA ILE A 85 15.00 -5.34 4.31
C ILE A 85 15.07 -6.08 5.64
N LEU A 86 14.41 -5.52 6.64
CA LEU A 86 14.21 -6.08 7.96
C LEU A 86 12.71 -6.23 8.20
N GLY A 87 12.24 -7.46 8.42
CA GLY A 87 10.89 -7.74 8.88
C GLY A 87 10.84 -7.62 10.40
N VAL A 88 9.87 -6.90 10.93
CA VAL A 88 9.71 -6.66 12.37
C VAL A 88 8.29 -6.98 12.78
N PHE A 89 8.14 -7.83 13.79
CA PHE A 89 6.87 -8.18 14.42
C PHE A 89 6.75 -7.47 15.77
N LEU A 90 5.56 -7.02 16.07
CA LEU A 90 5.09 -6.77 17.43
C LEU A 90 4.15 -7.90 17.83
N LEU A 91 4.46 -8.61 18.92
CA LEU A 91 3.79 -9.83 19.36
C LEU A 91 3.47 -9.73 20.84
N SER A 92 2.52 -10.54 21.31
CA SER A 92 2.27 -10.78 22.74
C SER A 92 2.66 -12.18 23.19
N SER A 93 2.94 -13.08 22.24
CA SER A 93 3.53 -14.39 22.49
C SER A 93 4.38 -14.85 21.31
N ILE A 94 5.07 -15.98 21.45
CA ILE A 94 5.91 -16.57 20.37
C ILE A 94 5.60 -18.05 20.18
N ASN A 95 4.33 -18.44 20.36
CA ASN A 95 3.90 -19.83 20.30
C ASN A 95 3.60 -20.32 18.87
N GLY A 96 3.52 -19.39 17.90
CA GLY A 96 3.19 -19.67 16.51
C GLY A 96 1.68 -19.78 16.25
N ASN A 97 0.86 -19.40 17.20
CA ASN A 97 -0.59 -19.30 17.05
C ASN A 97 -1.17 -18.41 18.15
N GLY A 98 -1.96 -17.42 17.75
CA GLY A 98 -2.50 -16.42 18.67
C GLY A 98 -1.41 -15.54 19.29
N ASP A 99 -0.41 -15.18 18.49
CA ASP A 99 0.72 -14.36 18.94
C ASP A 99 0.48 -12.87 18.73
N ASN A 100 -0.57 -12.52 18.00
CA ASN A 100 -0.91 -11.11 17.75
C ASN A 100 -1.26 -10.38 19.04
N PRO A 101 -0.88 -9.11 19.20
CA PRO A 101 -1.30 -8.29 20.33
C PRO A 101 -2.82 -8.29 20.55
N GLU A 102 -3.61 -8.33 19.46
CA GLU A 102 -5.07 -8.34 19.50
C GLU A 102 -5.65 -9.59 20.19
N ASP A 103 -4.99 -10.75 20.07
CA ASP A 103 -5.39 -11.99 20.76
C ASP A 103 -5.24 -11.89 22.28
N HIS A 104 -4.47 -10.90 22.74
CA HIS A 104 -4.20 -10.61 24.15
C HIS A 104 -4.84 -9.29 24.64
N GLY A 105 -5.82 -8.77 23.88
CA GLY A 105 -6.59 -7.59 24.24
C GLY A 105 -5.98 -6.24 23.88
N TRP A 106 -4.77 -6.21 23.33
CA TRP A 106 -4.21 -5.01 22.75
C TRP A 106 -4.82 -4.75 21.38
N ASN A 107 -5.09 -3.49 21.02
CA ASN A 107 -5.56 -3.15 19.69
C ASN A 107 -4.58 -2.17 19.04
N ILE A 108 -4.03 -2.53 17.89
CA ILE A 108 -3.07 -1.68 17.15
C ILE A 108 -3.82 -0.54 16.48
N ILE A 109 -3.63 0.69 16.96
CA ILE A 109 -4.20 1.91 16.37
C ILE A 109 -3.36 2.34 15.17
N GLN A 110 -2.02 2.23 15.32
CA GLN A 110 -1.09 2.64 14.27
C GLN A 110 0.23 1.88 14.40
N ASP A 111 0.71 1.35 13.30
CA ASP A 111 2.03 0.76 13.15
C ASP A 111 3.04 1.76 12.58
N PRO A 112 4.34 1.42 12.48
CA PRO A 112 5.36 2.32 11.93
C PRO A 112 5.15 2.74 10.48
N SER A 113 4.33 2.01 9.72
CA SER A 113 3.98 2.34 8.34
C SER A 113 2.77 3.28 8.24
N GLY A 114 2.03 3.47 9.34
CA GLY A 114 0.80 4.26 9.42
C GLY A 114 -0.47 3.45 9.15
N THR A 115 -0.39 2.11 9.16
CA THR A 115 -1.53 1.19 9.11
C THR A 115 -1.81 0.58 10.48
N THR A 116 -2.46 -0.56 10.59
CA THR A 116 -2.88 -1.18 11.86
C THR A 116 -2.44 -2.64 11.95
N VAL A 117 -1.19 -2.92 11.56
CA VAL A 117 -0.68 -4.29 11.49
C VAL A 117 0.44 -4.54 12.49
N ASN A 118 0.61 -5.79 12.90
CA ASN A 118 1.65 -6.20 13.83
C ASN A 118 2.98 -6.55 13.17
N TYR A 119 3.03 -6.64 11.84
CA TYR A 119 4.25 -6.93 11.09
C TYR A 119 4.51 -5.88 10.03
N VAL A 120 5.72 -5.33 10.03
CA VAL A 120 6.16 -4.33 9.04
C VAL A 120 7.51 -4.70 8.44
N GLU A 121 7.72 -4.32 7.20
CA GLU A 121 9.00 -4.39 6.51
C GLU A 121 9.63 -3.02 6.41
N VAL A 122 10.87 -2.91 6.86
CA VAL A 122 11.59 -1.63 6.87
C VAL A 122 12.95 -1.75 6.21
N ILE A 123 13.39 -0.66 5.57
CA ILE A 123 14.73 -0.58 5.01
C ILE A 123 15.67 -0.08 6.08
N VAL A 124 16.65 -0.91 6.46
CA VAL A 124 17.67 -0.54 7.44
C VAL A 124 18.60 0.53 6.87
N PRO A 125 18.74 1.70 7.51
CA PRO A 125 19.67 2.74 7.10
C PRO A 125 21.14 2.26 7.11
N THR A 126 22.04 3.04 6.50
CA THR A 126 23.46 2.67 6.41
C THR A 126 24.17 2.62 7.76
N ASN A 127 23.67 3.32 8.77
CA ASN A 127 24.19 3.26 10.14
C ASN A 127 23.76 2.01 10.91
N GLY A 128 22.89 1.15 10.33
CA GLY A 128 22.45 -0.09 10.96
C GLY A 128 21.42 0.08 12.07
N VAL A 129 20.87 1.26 12.28
CA VAL A 129 19.93 1.55 13.39
C VAL A 129 18.55 1.86 12.85
N VAL A 130 17.54 1.15 13.35
CA VAL A 130 16.12 1.35 13.03
C VAL A 130 15.36 1.64 14.31
N SER A 131 14.59 2.72 14.35
CA SER A 131 13.68 3.04 15.45
C SER A 131 12.26 2.96 14.94
N LEU A 132 11.41 2.20 15.63
CA LEU A 132 10.03 1.93 15.26
C LEU A 132 9.12 2.23 16.44
N SER A 133 7.90 2.68 16.13
CA SER A 133 6.89 3.01 17.11
C SER A 133 5.54 2.45 16.67
N TRP A 134 4.89 1.70 17.55
CA TRP A 134 3.49 1.32 17.45
C TRP A 134 2.68 2.13 18.45
N VAL A 135 1.45 2.45 18.09
CA VAL A 135 0.45 2.99 19.00
C VAL A 135 -0.65 1.94 19.18
N LEU A 136 -0.88 1.54 20.41
CA LEU A 136 -1.88 0.53 20.75
C LEU A 136 -2.92 1.12 21.71
N THR A 137 -4.13 0.55 21.73
CA THR A 137 -5.03 0.67 22.87
C THR A 137 -4.71 -0.47 23.83
N ALA A 138 -4.51 -0.14 25.11
CA ALA A 138 -4.28 -1.14 26.15
C ALA A 138 -5.55 -1.98 26.37
N PRO A 139 -5.41 -3.23 26.88
CA PRO A 139 -6.54 -4.08 27.24
C PRO A 139 -7.54 -3.40 28.18
N GLU A 140 -8.81 -3.79 28.06
CA GLU A 140 -9.89 -3.33 28.95
C GLU A 140 -9.82 -3.94 30.34
N GLU A 141 -9.09 -5.05 30.50
CA GLU A 141 -8.95 -5.75 31.78
C GLU A 141 -7.66 -5.33 32.49
N VAL A 142 -7.77 -5.10 33.81
CA VAL A 142 -6.62 -4.81 34.67
C VAL A 142 -5.79 -6.07 34.84
N GLY A 143 -4.46 -5.91 34.75
CA GLY A 143 -3.54 -7.05 34.86
C GLY A 143 -2.15 -6.73 34.35
N ASP A 144 -1.45 -7.75 33.91
CA ASP A 144 -0.16 -7.61 33.25
C ASP A 144 -0.29 -8.06 31.79
N GLY A 145 0.34 -7.35 30.90
CA GLY A 145 0.43 -7.68 29.48
C GLY A 145 1.88 -7.65 29.01
N ASP A 146 2.23 -8.60 28.15
CA ASP A 146 3.58 -8.67 27.56
C ASP A 146 3.53 -8.23 26.10
N LEU A 147 4.54 -7.43 25.70
CA LEU A 147 4.82 -7.15 24.30
C LEU A 147 6.25 -7.60 23.97
N ILE A 148 6.41 -8.21 22.80
CA ILE A 148 7.66 -8.83 22.34
C ILE A 148 7.95 -8.32 20.94
N VAL A 149 9.21 -7.97 20.67
CA VAL A 149 9.67 -7.64 19.32
C VAL A 149 10.41 -8.84 18.75
N ALA A 150 9.97 -9.31 17.60
CA ALA A 150 10.71 -10.31 16.84
C ALA A 150 11.12 -9.75 15.48
N ILE A 151 12.30 -10.17 15.01
CA ILE A 151 12.87 -9.68 13.76
C ILE A 151 13.30 -10.84 12.85
N HIS A 152 13.14 -10.58 11.55
CA HIS A 152 13.66 -11.45 10.50
C HIS A 152 14.51 -10.66 9.52
N HIS A 153 15.64 -11.20 9.11
CA HIS A 153 16.46 -10.61 8.06
C HIS A 153 17.32 -11.64 7.38
N GLY A 154 17.84 -11.30 6.20
CA GLY A 154 18.90 -12.07 5.54
C GLY A 154 20.28 -11.47 5.82
N ALA A 155 21.34 -12.23 5.58
CA ALA A 155 22.71 -11.74 5.55
C ALA A 155 23.43 -12.25 4.30
N GLY A 156 23.94 -11.32 3.48
CA GLY A 156 24.70 -11.62 2.27
C GLY A 156 23.93 -12.42 1.23
N TYR A 157 24.62 -13.33 0.54
CA TYR A 157 24.07 -14.16 -0.54
C TYR A 157 23.76 -15.60 -0.10
N GLU A 158 23.89 -15.90 1.18
CA GLU A 158 23.90 -17.28 1.67
C GLU A 158 22.50 -17.92 1.82
N GLY A 159 21.44 -17.16 1.58
CA GLY A 159 20.07 -17.67 1.70
C GLY A 159 19.64 -18.03 3.13
N LEU A 160 20.47 -17.69 4.13
CA LEU A 160 20.17 -17.87 5.54
C LEU A 160 19.16 -16.83 6.02
N ALA A 161 18.12 -17.29 6.69
CA ALA A 161 17.22 -16.45 7.45
C ALA A 161 17.75 -16.30 8.89
N TYR A 162 17.89 -15.08 9.37
CA TYR A 162 18.27 -14.78 10.74
C TYR A 162 17.03 -14.34 11.52
N LEU A 163 16.91 -14.86 12.72
CA LEU A 163 15.79 -14.63 13.64
C LEU A 163 16.32 -14.01 14.93
N GLY A 164 15.69 -12.95 15.39
CA GLY A 164 15.94 -12.34 16.70
C GLY A 164 14.62 -12.11 17.43
N VAL A 165 14.63 -12.29 18.73
CA VAL A 165 13.47 -12.06 19.60
C VAL A 165 13.96 -11.31 20.83
N SER A 166 13.23 -10.26 21.25
CA SER A 166 13.52 -9.55 22.48
C SER A 166 13.07 -10.37 23.70
N GLU A 167 13.56 -10.00 24.87
CA GLU A 167 12.87 -10.40 26.11
C GLU A 167 11.46 -9.78 26.13
N PRO A 168 10.48 -10.42 26.77
CA PRO A 168 9.16 -9.84 26.96
C PRO A 168 9.24 -8.52 27.73
N HIS A 169 8.59 -7.50 27.21
CA HIS A 169 8.39 -6.23 27.91
C HIS A 169 7.08 -6.28 28.66
N SER A 170 7.14 -6.49 29.96
CA SER A 170 5.95 -6.59 30.81
C SER A 170 5.42 -5.22 31.19
N ILE A 171 4.12 -5.02 30.99
CA ILE A 171 3.40 -3.76 31.18
C ILE A 171 2.29 -4.01 32.20
N SER A 172 2.28 -3.25 33.30
CA SER A 172 1.14 -3.23 34.23
C SER A 172 -0.01 -2.43 33.63
N ILE A 173 -1.19 -3.04 33.56
CA ILE A 173 -2.40 -2.41 33.07
C ILE A 173 -3.25 -2.01 34.26
N ASP A 174 -3.26 -0.72 34.59
CA ASP A 174 -3.94 -0.17 35.75
C ASP A 174 -5.33 0.42 35.40
N PRO A 175 -6.26 0.53 36.33
CA PRO A 175 -7.53 1.18 36.08
C PRO A 175 -7.34 2.66 35.70
N VAL A 176 -8.12 3.13 34.75
CA VAL A 176 -8.12 4.55 34.38
C VAL A 176 -8.65 5.39 35.54
N PRO A 177 -7.92 6.43 35.99
CA PRO A 177 -8.48 7.44 36.85
C PRO A 177 -9.74 8.08 36.23
N ALA A 178 -10.83 8.25 37.01
CA ALA A 178 -12.13 8.67 36.48
C ALA A 178 -12.13 10.00 35.72
N ASN A 179 -11.15 10.86 36.00
CA ASN A 179 -10.99 12.18 35.37
C ASN A 179 -9.70 12.32 34.57
N LEU A 180 -9.06 11.22 34.19
CA LEU A 180 -7.86 11.29 33.36
C LEU A 180 -8.22 11.89 31.98
N PRO A 181 -7.56 13.00 31.55
CA PRO A 181 -7.80 13.55 30.23
C PRO A 181 -7.13 12.66 29.16
N GLY A 182 -7.81 12.47 28.03
CA GLY A 182 -7.30 11.62 26.94
C GLY A 182 -8.08 11.80 25.67
N PHE A 183 -7.80 10.95 24.69
CA PHE A 183 -8.62 10.87 23.49
C PHE A 183 -10.00 10.28 23.79
N ALA A 184 -11.02 10.74 23.07
CA ALA A 184 -12.33 10.10 23.14
C ALA A 184 -12.26 8.67 22.60
N LEU A 185 -13.00 7.73 23.20
CA LEU A 185 -12.93 6.31 22.87
C LEU A 185 -13.34 5.99 21.42
N ASP A 186 -14.14 6.86 20.80
CA ASP A 186 -14.61 6.74 19.42
C ASP A 186 -13.76 7.53 18.42
N TRP A 187 -12.71 8.19 18.89
CA TRP A 187 -11.79 8.91 18.02
C TRP A 187 -10.66 8.01 17.55
N SER A 188 -10.32 8.14 16.27
CA SER A 188 -9.14 7.52 15.69
C SER A 188 -8.30 8.55 14.93
N ALA A 189 -6.98 8.44 15.07
CA ALA A 189 -6.05 9.31 14.37
C ALA A 189 -6.18 9.14 12.84
N PRO A 190 -6.21 10.23 12.05
CA PRO A 190 -6.18 10.12 10.61
C PRO A 190 -4.82 9.60 10.14
N ASN A 191 -4.82 8.48 9.41
CA ASN A 191 -3.60 7.85 8.92
C ASN A 191 -3.00 8.58 7.71
N TYR A 192 -3.83 9.27 6.92
CA TYR A 192 -3.42 9.89 5.67
C TYR A 192 -4.09 11.25 5.45
N ARG A 193 -3.42 12.08 4.69
CA ARG A 193 -3.86 13.39 4.23
C ARG A 193 -3.48 13.56 2.76
N VAL A 194 -4.27 14.32 2.01
CA VAL A 194 -3.94 14.64 0.61
C VAL A 194 -2.76 15.63 0.56
N THR A 195 -1.86 15.46 -0.40
CA THR A 195 -0.75 16.40 -0.64
C THR A 195 -1.26 17.82 -0.81
N GLY A 196 -0.70 18.76 -0.04
CA GLY A 196 -1.08 20.18 -0.08
C GLY A 196 -2.36 20.53 0.68
N ASP A 197 -3.03 19.56 1.31
CA ASP A 197 -4.19 19.84 2.15
C ASP A 197 -3.76 20.56 3.45
N THR A 198 -4.42 21.65 3.79
CA THR A 198 -4.23 22.47 5.00
C THR A 198 -5.43 22.43 5.93
N SER A 199 -6.44 21.60 5.65
CA SER A 199 -7.59 21.47 6.52
C SER A 199 -7.16 21.06 7.92
N PRO A 200 -7.78 21.59 9.00
CA PRO A 200 -7.43 21.18 10.35
C PRO A 200 -7.73 19.71 10.59
N VAL A 201 -6.86 19.07 11.37
CA VAL A 201 -7.13 17.73 11.91
C VAL A 201 -8.05 17.88 13.10
N ILE A 202 -9.15 17.13 13.10
CA ILE A 202 -10.11 17.11 14.20
C ILE A 202 -9.62 16.11 15.23
N VAL A 203 -9.40 16.56 16.47
CA VAL A 203 -9.07 15.72 17.62
C VAL A 203 -10.24 15.79 18.61
N LEU A 204 -10.78 14.62 18.97
CA LEU A 204 -11.80 14.51 20.00
C LEU A 204 -11.15 14.02 21.30
N THR A 205 -11.48 14.67 22.40
CA THR A 205 -10.94 14.32 23.71
C THR A 205 -12.06 14.01 24.72
N GLN A 206 -11.69 13.41 25.82
CA GLN A 206 -12.54 13.25 27.00
C GLN A 206 -11.83 13.79 28.22
N ASN A 207 -12.56 14.43 29.13
CA ASN A 207 -12.05 15.02 30.38
C ASN A 207 -10.92 16.08 30.16
N ALA A 208 -10.72 16.60 28.96
CA ALA A 208 -9.73 17.62 28.67
C ALA A 208 -10.37 19.01 28.62
N THR A 209 -9.77 19.98 29.28
CA THR A 209 -10.15 21.39 29.23
C THR A 209 -9.22 22.20 28.34
N GLU A 210 -8.05 21.64 28.02
CA GLU A 210 -7.03 22.24 27.17
C GLU A 210 -6.23 21.14 26.46
N ILE A 211 -5.79 21.40 25.24
CA ILE A 211 -4.79 20.58 24.59
C ILE A 211 -3.66 21.45 24.02
N SER A 212 -2.46 20.87 23.96
CA SER A 212 -1.36 21.39 23.17
C SER A 212 -0.86 20.33 22.19
N VAL A 213 -0.42 20.76 21.02
CA VAL A 213 0.03 19.82 19.99
C VAL A 213 1.37 20.27 19.47
N GLU A 214 2.28 19.30 19.37
CA GLU A 214 3.56 19.48 18.71
C GLU A 214 3.67 18.52 17.53
N TRP A 215 4.41 18.91 16.51
CA TRP A 215 4.62 18.13 15.31
C TRP A 215 6.05 18.22 14.82
N LYS A 216 6.47 17.25 14.05
CA LYS A 216 7.74 17.20 13.32
C LYS A 216 7.58 16.42 12.03
N LEU A 217 8.49 16.57 11.08
CA LEU A 217 8.59 15.65 9.96
C LEU A 217 9.28 14.36 10.41
N GLU A 218 8.95 13.26 9.75
CA GLU A 218 9.61 11.97 10.01
C GLU A 218 11.13 12.12 9.83
N GLY A 219 11.90 11.68 10.83
CA GLY A 219 13.36 11.81 10.86
C GLY A 219 13.89 13.13 11.44
N GLU A 220 13.03 14.12 11.72
CA GLU A 220 13.46 15.33 12.46
C GLU A 220 13.56 15.04 13.96
N SER A 221 14.59 15.63 14.58
CA SER A 221 14.79 15.53 16.04
C SER A 221 14.10 16.66 16.82
N VAL A 222 13.70 17.74 16.14
CA VAL A 222 13.12 18.94 16.77
C VAL A 222 11.63 19.00 16.44
N SER A 223 10.79 19.15 17.46
CA SER A 223 9.36 19.37 17.30
C SER A 223 9.01 20.86 17.24
N HIS A 224 7.89 21.16 16.60
CA HIS A 224 7.32 22.48 16.41
C HIS A 224 5.92 22.54 17.01
N PRO A 225 5.50 23.63 17.64
CA PRO A 225 4.13 23.76 18.14
C PRO A 225 3.15 23.90 16.97
N ALA A 226 1.99 23.25 17.09
CA ALA A 226 0.86 23.44 16.19
C ALA A 226 -0.11 24.49 16.77
N THR A 227 -0.84 25.19 15.89
CA THR A 227 -1.96 26.02 16.31
C THR A 227 -3.17 25.15 16.59
N VAL A 228 -3.82 25.35 17.73
CA VAL A 228 -5.01 24.62 18.16
C VAL A 228 -6.14 25.60 18.41
N GLU A 229 -7.32 25.31 17.89
CA GLU A 229 -8.55 26.04 18.11
C GLU A 229 -9.58 25.13 18.80
N ALA A 230 -10.23 25.63 19.84
CA ALA A 230 -11.29 24.89 20.51
C ALA A 230 -12.55 24.89 19.64
N GLY A 231 -13.09 23.70 19.35
CA GLY A 231 -14.38 23.48 18.71
C GLY A 231 -15.51 23.34 19.72
N ALA A 232 -16.54 22.59 19.37
CA ALA A 232 -17.66 22.28 20.24
C ALA A 232 -17.46 20.90 20.91
N ASN A 233 -17.90 20.74 22.15
CA ASN A 233 -17.96 19.43 22.80
C ASN A 233 -16.62 18.66 22.85
N GLU A 234 -15.57 19.28 23.40
CA GLU A 234 -14.23 18.69 23.52
C GLU A 234 -13.61 18.32 22.15
N GLU A 235 -14.06 18.97 21.09
CA GLU A 235 -13.48 18.93 19.75
C GLU A 235 -12.39 20.01 19.63
N TRP A 236 -11.29 19.65 19.01
CA TRP A 236 -10.14 20.52 18.78
C TRP A 236 -9.74 20.50 17.32
N LEU A 237 -9.56 21.68 16.74
CA LEU A 237 -9.09 21.88 15.38
C LEU A 237 -7.58 22.12 15.40
N VAL A 238 -6.81 21.13 14.98
CA VAL A 238 -5.35 21.16 14.99
C VAL A 238 -4.82 21.51 13.60
N HIS A 239 -4.14 22.63 13.49
CA HIS A 239 -3.56 23.11 12.23
C HIS A 239 -2.13 22.57 12.07
N LEU A 240 -2.00 21.49 11.31
CA LEU A 240 -0.71 20.93 10.91
C LEU A 240 -0.30 21.47 9.54
N PRO A 241 1.01 21.61 9.24
CA PRO A 241 1.45 22.06 7.94
C PRO A 241 1.06 21.08 6.84
N ALA A 242 0.90 21.58 5.61
CA ALA A 242 0.75 20.74 4.45
C ALA A 242 2.09 20.08 4.10
N THR A 243 2.05 18.80 3.73
CA THR A 243 3.18 18.13 3.12
C THR A 243 3.16 18.31 1.60
N MET A 244 4.32 18.53 1.01
CA MET A 244 4.50 18.71 -0.43
C MET A 244 5.23 17.48 -0.99
N GLY A 245 4.55 16.32 -0.99
CA GLY A 245 5.13 15.07 -1.45
C GLY A 245 4.78 13.89 -0.54
N GLU A 246 5.50 12.79 -0.64
CA GLU A 246 5.30 11.55 0.14
C GLU A 246 5.84 11.66 1.60
N GLY A 247 5.86 12.87 2.16
CA GLY A 247 6.33 13.10 3.52
C GLY A 247 5.33 12.60 4.56
N ARG A 248 5.85 12.24 5.74
CA ARG A 248 5.03 11.92 6.92
C ARG A 248 5.18 13.01 7.97
N ILE A 249 4.05 13.39 8.57
CA ILE A 249 4.03 14.25 9.75
C ILE A 249 3.83 13.36 10.96
N VAL A 250 4.69 13.54 11.95
CA VAL A 250 4.56 12.92 13.26
C VAL A 250 4.13 14.00 14.24
N TYR A 251 3.01 13.79 14.94
CA TYR A 251 2.48 14.78 15.86
C TYR A 251 2.09 14.13 17.20
N ARG A 252 2.13 14.91 18.26
CA ARG A 252 1.82 14.47 19.61
C ARG A 252 0.89 15.48 20.28
N VAL A 253 -0.15 14.96 20.93
CA VAL A 253 -1.11 15.74 21.68
C VAL A 253 -0.82 15.61 23.17
N THR A 254 -0.79 16.71 23.89
CA THR A 254 -0.84 16.72 25.35
C THR A 254 -2.22 17.21 25.76
N THR A 255 -2.95 16.40 26.52
CA THR A 255 -4.27 16.72 27.05
C THR A 255 -4.18 17.14 28.51
N SER A 256 -4.88 18.20 28.90
CA SER A 256 -4.89 18.71 30.25
C SER A 256 -6.30 18.98 30.75
N ASN A 257 -6.54 18.76 32.03
CA ASN A 257 -7.77 19.18 32.70
C ASN A 257 -7.50 20.09 33.92
N GLY A 258 -6.26 20.57 34.06
CA GLY A 258 -5.81 21.39 35.16
C GLY A 258 -5.42 20.60 36.43
N GLU A 259 -5.78 19.32 36.55
CA GLU A 259 -5.34 18.40 37.57
C GLU A 259 -4.29 17.42 37.05
N PHE A 260 -4.51 16.92 35.85
CA PHE A 260 -3.62 16.00 35.13
C PHE A 260 -3.23 16.55 33.76
N ASP A 261 -1.96 16.41 33.43
CA ASP A 261 -1.40 16.62 32.09
C ASP A 261 -0.97 15.25 31.56
N VAL A 262 -1.60 14.80 30.49
CA VAL A 262 -1.31 13.50 29.86
C VAL A 262 -0.69 13.73 28.49
N ILE A 263 0.55 13.32 28.35
CA ILE A 263 1.27 13.35 27.08
C ILE A 263 0.87 12.08 26.33
N GLN A 264 0.14 12.26 25.23
CA GLN A 264 -0.30 11.16 24.37
C GLN A 264 0.87 10.63 23.53
N PRO A 265 0.81 9.41 23.04
CA PRO A 265 1.80 8.87 22.12
C PRO A 265 1.95 9.71 20.84
N TRP A 266 3.10 9.56 20.18
CA TRP A 266 3.33 10.12 18.86
C TRP A 266 2.47 9.41 17.83
N LEU A 267 1.72 10.18 17.06
CA LEU A 267 0.88 9.74 15.95
C LEU A 267 1.54 10.10 14.62
N THR A 268 1.39 9.24 13.63
CA THR A 268 1.96 9.47 12.29
C THR A 268 0.84 9.64 11.28
N MET A 269 0.96 10.64 10.43
CA MET A 269 0.04 10.91 9.34
C MET A 269 0.82 10.95 8.03
N GLY A 270 0.53 10.00 7.14
CA GLY A 270 1.12 9.92 5.80
C GLY A 270 0.50 10.93 4.84
N THR A 271 1.08 11.03 3.65
CA THR A 271 0.56 11.87 2.57
C THR A 271 0.28 11.03 1.35
N ILE A 272 -0.89 11.17 0.78
CA ILE A 272 -1.29 10.52 -0.47
C ILE A 272 -1.41 11.57 -1.57
N PRO A 273 -1.09 11.23 -2.82
CA PRO A 273 -1.33 12.14 -3.93
C PRO A 273 -2.84 12.44 -4.06
N PRO A 274 -3.23 13.64 -4.53
CA PRO A 274 -4.63 13.92 -4.81
C PRO A 274 -5.15 12.94 -5.86
N GLU A 275 -6.38 12.48 -5.68
CA GLU A 275 -7.06 11.70 -6.71
C GLU A 275 -7.03 12.47 -8.03
N PHE A 276 -6.59 11.80 -9.06
CA PHE A 276 -6.58 12.39 -10.40
C PHE A 276 -8.02 12.48 -10.91
N ASP A 277 -8.62 13.63 -10.71
CA ASP A 277 -9.97 13.96 -11.22
C ASP A 277 -9.93 14.28 -12.74
N GLY A 278 -9.19 13.49 -13.47
CA GLY A 278 -9.15 13.55 -14.93
C GLY A 278 -10.31 12.79 -15.52
N SER A 279 -11.17 13.47 -16.28
CA SER A 279 -12.22 12.77 -16.99
C SER A 279 -11.57 11.66 -17.85
N LEU A 280 -12.03 10.42 -17.69
CA LEU A 280 -11.57 9.27 -18.48
C LEU A 280 -11.64 9.58 -19.99
N MET A 281 -12.60 10.41 -20.38
CA MET A 281 -12.77 10.91 -21.73
C MET A 281 -11.65 11.85 -22.17
N GLY A 282 -11.14 12.72 -21.28
CA GLY A 282 -9.99 13.59 -21.51
C GLY A 282 -8.70 12.80 -21.70
N ALA A 283 -8.45 11.80 -20.85
CA ALA A 283 -7.30 10.93 -20.96
C ALA A 283 -7.33 10.09 -22.26
N ARG A 284 -8.50 9.57 -22.64
CA ARG A 284 -8.69 8.86 -23.91
C ARG A 284 -8.46 9.78 -25.10
N ALA A 285 -8.99 11.02 -25.07
CA ALA A 285 -8.78 11.99 -26.14
C ALA A 285 -7.31 12.37 -26.32
N GLN A 286 -6.57 12.54 -25.23
CA GLN A 286 -5.10 12.75 -25.27
C GLN A 286 -4.36 11.53 -25.83
N GLY A 287 -4.76 10.31 -25.44
CA GLY A 287 -4.20 9.08 -25.97
C GLY A 287 -4.43 8.95 -27.50
N PHE A 288 -5.62 9.24 -27.98
CA PHE A 288 -5.93 9.25 -29.40
C PHE A 288 -5.16 10.34 -30.15
N ALA A 289 -5.08 11.56 -29.60
CA ALA A 289 -4.29 12.64 -30.22
C ALA A 289 -2.82 12.27 -30.35
N GLY A 290 -2.23 11.64 -29.31
CA GLY A 290 -0.86 11.12 -29.37
C GLY A 290 -0.67 10.04 -30.44
N ALA A 291 -1.59 9.09 -30.52
CA ALA A 291 -1.55 8.03 -31.54
C ALA A 291 -1.67 8.59 -32.96
N PHE A 292 -2.56 9.54 -33.19
CA PHE A 292 -2.69 10.22 -34.48
C PHE A 292 -1.42 11.00 -34.87
N MET A 293 -0.78 11.68 -33.91
CA MET A 293 0.50 12.36 -34.20
C MET A 293 1.61 11.39 -34.61
N ILE A 294 1.70 10.24 -33.94
CA ILE A 294 2.68 9.20 -34.27
C ILE A 294 2.40 8.64 -35.67
N ILE A 295 1.15 8.33 -36.00
CA ILE A 295 0.75 7.84 -37.33
C ILE A 295 1.07 8.90 -38.41
N ALA A 296 0.72 10.15 -38.16
CA ALA A 296 1.02 11.24 -39.10
C ALA A 296 2.52 11.40 -39.33
N LEU A 297 3.33 11.28 -38.28
CA LEU A 297 4.79 11.30 -38.39
C LEU A 297 5.32 10.14 -39.23
N LEU A 298 4.83 8.92 -38.98
CA LEU A 298 5.23 7.74 -39.74
C LEU A 298 4.85 7.84 -41.21
N VAL A 299 3.66 8.31 -41.54
CA VAL A 299 3.19 8.53 -42.92
C VAL A 299 4.05 9.60 -43.60
N SER A 300 4.36 10.69 -42.88
CA SER A 300 5.24 11.75 -43.40
C SER A 300 6.65 11.24 -43.68
N LEU A 301 7.20 10.42 -42.78
CA LEU A 301 8.50 9.79 -42.96
C LEU A 301 8.51 8.82 -44.14
N GLN A 302 7.44 8.03 -44.33
CA GLN A 302 7.27 7.16 -45.49
C GLN A 302 7.23 7.94 -46.80
N GLY A 303 6.54 9.10 -46.82
CA GLY A 303 6.51 9.98 -47.97
C GLY A 303 7.88 10.56 -48.33
N LEU A 304 8.70 10.88 -47.31
CA LEU A 304 10.07 11.37 -47.52
C LEU A 304 11.04 10.27 -48.00
N LEU A 305 10.81 9.03 -47.65
CA LEU A 305 11.66 7.88 -47.99
C LEU A 305 11.27 7.23 -49.33
N GLN A 306 10.11 7.60 -49.90
CA GLN A 306 9.73 7.09 -51.23
C GLN A 306 10.61 7.77 -52.31
N PRO A 307 11.25 6.99 -53.19
CA PRO A 307 12.00 7.55 -54.32
C PRO A 307 11.05 8.39 -55.20
N PRO A 308 11.52 9.49 -55.78
CA PRO A 308 10.70 10.31 -56.64
C PRO A 308 10.14 9.44 -57.78
N ARG A 309 8.82 9.44 -57.96
CA ARG A 309 8.16 8.75 -59.07
C ARG A 309 8.76 9.24 -60.37
N ARG A 310 9.32 8.31 -61.15
CA ARG A 310 9.75 8.63 -62.51
C ARG A 310 8.53 9.12 -63.30
N LYS A 311 8.70 10.19 -64.05
CA LYS A 311 7.65 10.74 -64.93
C LYS A 311 7.15 9.74 -65.97
N ASP A 312 7.95 8.72 -66.30
CA ASP A 312 7.63 7.67 -67.29
C ASP A 312 6.48 6.73 -66.79
N ASP A 313 6.19 6.68 -65.51
CA ASP A 313 5.08 5.85 -64.96
C ASP A 313 3.71 6.56 -65.06
N LEU A 314 3.65 7.83 -65.39
CA LEU A 314 2.41 8.58 -65.54
C LEU A 314 1.78 8.45 -66.91
N ASP A 315 2.57 8.10 -67.95
CA ASP A 315 2.06 7.93 -69.30
C ASP A 315 1.45 6.54 -69.57
N GLN A 316 1.74 5.55 -68.72
CA GLN A 316 1.15 4.21 -68.89
C GLN A 316 -0.22 4.01 -68.23
N THR A 317 -0.69 4.97 -67.44
CA THR A 317 -1.98 4.86 -66.74
C THR A 317 -3.13 5.56 -67.49
N GLN A 318 -2.85 6.21 -68.67
CA GLN A 318 -3.88 6.93 -69.43
C GLN A 318 -4.42 6.17 -70.64
N GLU A 319 -4.02 4.93 -70.86
CA GLU A 319 -4.45 4.17 -72.03
C GLU A 319 -5.25 2.91 -71.78
N VAL A 320 -6.03 2.87 -70.69
CA VAL A 320 -7.10 1.87 -70.48
C VAL A 320 -8.35 2.58 -69.94
N GLU A 321 -8.96 3.38 -70.79
CA GLU A 321 -10.34 3.81 -70.63
C GLU A 321 -11.09 3.62 -71.93
N VAL A 322 -11.57 2.40 -72.16
CA VAL A 322 -12.70 2.14 -73.04
C VAL A 322 -13.57 1.05 -72.40
N ALA A 323 -14.68 1.52 -71.91
CA ALA A 323 -16.00 0.89 -71.88
C ALA A 323 -16.11 -0.59 -71.54
N GLU A 324 -16.63 -0.86 -70.36
CA GLU A 324 -17.62 -1.92 -70.24
C GLU A 324 -18.73 -1.46 -69.24
N GLU A 325 -19.93 -1.24 -69.80
CA GLU A 325 -21.18 -1.04 -69.08
C GLU A 325 -21.39 -2.24 -68.16
N ILE A 326 -21.44 -2.02 -66.82
CA ILE A 326 -21.90 -3.01 -65.90
C ILE A 326 -23.34 -2.65 -65.52
N PRO A 327 -24.28 -3.59 -65.63
CA PRO A 327 -25.70 -3.36 -65.28
C PRO A 327 -25.85 -3.16 -63.78
N ALA A 328 -26.68 -2.20 -63.44
CA ALA A 328 -27.20 -2.08 -62.08
C ALA A 328 -27.95 -3.33 -61.66
N GLU A 329 -27.43 -4.04 -60.66
CA GLU A 329 -28.26 -4.83 -59.68
C GLU A 329 -27.34 -5.51 -58.70
N SER A 330 -27.32 -5.07 -57.49
CA SER A 330 -27.88 -5.74 -56.28
C SER A 330 -27.42 -4.94 -55.06
N VAL A 331 -28.40 -4.41 -54.39
CA VAL A 331 -28.28 -3.95 -53.01
C VAL A 331 -27.88 -5.16 -52.19
N VAL A 332 -26.62 -5.21 -51.75
CA VAL A 332 -26.19 -6.15 -50.73
C VAL A 332 -26.60 -5.52 -49.40
N ASP A 333 -27.62 -6.12 -48.77
CA ASP A 333 -27.99 -5.87 -47.38
C ASP A 333 -26.70 -5.89 -46.54
N GLU A 334 -26.42 -4.75 -45.84
CA GLU A 334 -25.49 -4.75 -44.71
C GLU A 334 -25.93 -5.84 -43.73
N PRO A 335 -25.01 -6.72 -43.28
CA PRO A 335 -25.36 -7.66 -42.22
C PRO A 335 -25.71 -6.80 -40.99
N THR A 336 -26.99 -6.86 -40.61
CA THR A 336 -27.44 -6.36 -39.31
C THR A 336 -26.63 -7.13 -38.25
N VAL A 337 -25.68 -6.45 -37.63
CA VAL A 337 -24.98 -6.99 -36.47
C VAL A 337 -26.05 -7.19 -35.43
N ASP A 338 -26.26 -8.43 -35.04
CA ASP A 338 -27.15 -8.79 -33.94
C ASP A 338 -26.49 -8.22 -32.64
N GLU A 339 -26.95 -7.04 -32.21
CA GLU A 339 -26.42 -6.35 -31.04
C GLU A 339 -26.54 -7.22 -29.79
N ASP A 340 -27.58 -8.03 -29.69
CA ASP A 340 -27.79 -8.98 -28.59
C ASP A 340 -26.74 -10.09 -28.59
N ALA A 341 -26.33 -10.58 -29.76
CA ALA A 341 -25.27 -11.57 -29.87
C ALA A 341 -23.90 -11.00 -29.51
N ALA A 342 -23.62 -9.75 -29.92
CA ALA A 342 -22.39 -9.03 -29.56
C ALA A 342 -22.33 -8.75 -28.05
N TYR A 343 -23.47 -8.36 -27.47
CA TYR A 343 -23.57 -8.13 -26.01
C TYR A 343 -23.27 -9.41 -25.22
N ARG A 344 -23.90 -10.53 -25.57
CA ARG A 344 -23.69 -11.82 -24.88
C ARG A 344 -22.25 -12.33 -25.02
N ALA A 345 -21.58 -12.06 -26.15
CA ALA A 345 -20.21 -12.50 -26.38
C ALA A 345 -19.16 -11.79 -25.50
N ARG A 346 -19.50 -10.66 -24.91
CA ARG A 346 -18.61 -9.90 -24.01
C ARG A 346 -18.73 -10.31 -22.54
N LEU A 347 -19.80 -10.99 -22.14
CA LEU A 347 -20.04 -11.38 -20.75
C LEU A 347 -19.12 -12.52 -20.33
N LEU A 348 -18.56 -12.43 -19.14
CA LEU A 348 -17.63 -13.39 -18.56
C LEU A 348 -18.33 -14.24 -17.48
N LYS A 349 -18.11 -15.56 -17.53
CA LYS A 349 -18.64 -16.49 -16.54
C LYS A 349 -17.57 -16.83 -15.52
N TYR A 350 -17.94 -16.80 -14.24
CA TYR A 350 -17.09 -17.18 -13.11
C TYR A 350 -17.75 -18.30 -12.30
N ASP A 351 -16.99 -19.34 -11.97
CA ASP A 351 -17.49 -20.50 -11.21
C ASP A 351 -17.90 -20.14 -9.76
N GLU A 352 -17.36 -19.05 -9.23
CA GLU A 352 -17.65 -18.56 -7.87
C GLU A 352 -19.03 -17.89 -7.76
N HIS A 353 -19.64 -17.50 -8.88
CA HIS A 353 -20.95 -16.83 -8.94
C HIS A 353 -21.88 -17.56 -9.90
N PRO A 354 -22.38 -18.74 -9.53
CA PRO A 354 -23.26 -19.53 -10.39
C PRO A 354 -24.58 -18.79 -10.66
N GLY A 355 -24.96 -18.69 -11.94
CA GLY A 355 -26.15 -17.98 -12.37
C GLY A 355 -25.97 -16.50 -12.66
N LEU A 356 -24.74 -15.97 -12.51
CA LEU A 356 -24.40 -14.60 -12.87
C LEU A 356 -23.28 -14.57 -13.93
N LEU A 357 -23.33 -13.55 -14.77
CA LEU A 357 -22.31 -13.21 -15.76
C LEU A 357 -21.76 -11.82 -15.45
N TRP A 358 -20.46 -11.67 -15.54
CA TRP A 358 -19.81 -10.36 -15.34
C TRP A 358 -19.76 -9.57 -16.65
N ASP A 359 -20.27 -8.33 -16.65
CA ASP A 359 -20.08 -7.41 -17.75
C ASP A 359 -18.84 -6.52 -17.48
N PRO A 360 -17.73 -6.75 -18.23
CA PRO A 360 -16.50 -5.99 -18.00
C PRO A 360 -16.53 -4.55 -18.53
N VAL A 361 -17.60 -4.16 -19.25
CA VAL A 361 -17.74 -2.81 -19.78
C VAL A 361 -18.52 -1.92 -18.82
N ASP A 362 -19.61 -2.46 -18.27
CA ASP A 362 -20.46 -1.75 -17.33
C ASP A 362 -20.08 -2.05 -15.86
N GLU A 363 -19.11 -2.95 -15.64
CA GLU A 363 -18.58 -3.36 -14.34
C GLU A 363 -19.69 -3.83 -13.37
N GLU A 364 -20.65 -4.62 -13.89
CA GLU A 364 -21.76 -5.13 -13.11
C GLU A 364 -22.04 -6.61 -13.37
N TRP A 365 -22.71 -7.26 -12.40
CA TRP A 365 -23.19 -8.63 -12.54
C TRP A 365 -24.59 -8.65 -13.13
N VAL A 366 -24.78 -9.42 -14.19
CA VAL A 366 -26.08 -9.62 -14.87
C VAL A 366 -26.53 -11.08 -14.77
N ASP A 367 -27.82 -11.31 -14.75
CA ASP A 367 -28.37 -12.66 -14.64
C ASP A 367 -28.08 -13.49 -15.92
N ASP A 368 -27.55 -14.72 -15.74
CA ASP A 368 -27.42 -15.70 -16.82
C ASP A 368 -28.79 -16.30 -17.14
N SER A 369 -29.47 -15.75 -18.16
CA SER A 369 -30.79 -16.23 -18.59
C SER A 369 -30.83 -17.69 -19.05
N ASN A 370 -29.68 -18.33 -19.23
CA ASN A 370 -29.55 -19.75 -19.59
C ASN A 370 -29.16 -20.64 -18.40
N TYR A 371 -29.02 -20.06 -17.20
CA TYR A 371 -28.75 -20.84 -16.00
C TYR A 371 -30.04 -21.54 -15.55
N GLY A 372 -30.26 -22.78 -16.03
CA GLY A 372 -31.27 -23.66 -15.49
C GLY A 372 -30.72 -24.30 -14.21
N GLY A 373 -31.14 -23.78 -13.05
CA GLY A 373 -30.83 -24.45 -11.78
C GLY A 373 -31.36 -25.89 -11.84
N ASP A 374 -30.44 -26.84 -11.74
CA ASP A 374 -30.83 -28.25 -11.49
C ASP A 374 -31.49 -28.29 -10.09
N GLU A 375 -32.82 -28.55 -10.07
CA GLU A 375 -33.58 -28.95 -8.89
C GLU A 375 -33.22 -30.38 -8.46
#